data_1b64716c64cd4771a1ef1752d7a2ff38
#
_entry.id   1b64716c64cd4771a1ef1752d7a2ff38
#
_cell.length_a   1.000
_cell.length_b   1.000
_cell.length_c   1.000
_cell.angle_alpha   90.00
_cell.angle_beta   90.00
_cell.angle_gamma   90.00
#
_symmetry.space_group_name_H-M   'P 1'
#
loop_
_entity.id
_entity.type
_entity.pdbx_description
1 polymer ?
#
loop_
_entity_poly.entity_id
_entity_poly.type
_entity_poly.pdbx_seq_one_letter_code
_entity_poly.pdbx_strand_id
1 'polypeptide(L)'
;LVRSRGLGDVYKRQIFIGNPDMRRLFLNIDWVGYPLRKDYDEDPALNPVSIENERQSDTTDTYIELPDGTVEKKTVDVFKPGDFVVNIGPQHPATHGVLRFRTAVDGEEIKKIDVYMGYIHRGVEKLCESLTYPQTLHYMDRLDYFSAHNYHHGLCITIEKAAGIEISRRAQVIRVMMDELSRIASHCLFIGTYCMDLGATTMLFYTLRVREQILDIMEKTCGARMTFNYDCIGGVMQDLAPDFVDDVKALLAALPANIKEYNKIFTGNVIARN
;
A
#
# COMPACT_ATOMS: atom_id res chain seq x y z
N LEU A 1 15.62 -7.45 6.62
CA LEU A 1 14.98 -7.56 5.31
C LEU A 1 13.59 -8.16 5.48
N VAL A 2 12.60 -7.30 5.73
CA VAL A 2 11.19 -7.72 5.63
C VAL A 2 10.89 -7.86 4.13
N ARG A 3 11.17 -9.03 3.57
CA ARG A 3 10.67 -9.35 2.24
C ARG A 3 9.17 -9.63 2.37
N SER A 4 8.39 -9.03 1.51
CA SER A 4 6.94 -9.15 1.48
C SER A 4 6.51 -10.63 1.56
N ARG A 5 5.85 -10.98 2.64
CA ARG A 5 5.34 -12.34 2.91
C ARG A 5 4.40 -12.85 1.82
N GLY A 6 3.59 -11.98 1.23
CA GLY A 6 2.43 -12.37 0.45
C GLY A 6 2.74 -13.13 -0.84
N LEU A 7 3.74 -12.73 -1.56
CA LEU A 7 4.05 -13.32 -2.87
C LEU A 7 4.78 -14.67 -2.76
N GLY A 8 5.68 -14.84 -1.78
CA GLY A 8 6.45 -16.07 -1.63
C GLY A 8 5.61 -17.27 -1.19
N ASP A 9 4.72 -17.09 -0.20
CA ASP A 9 3.87 -18.14 0.32
C ASP A 9 2.82 -18.61 -0.70
N VAL A 10 2.34 -17.67 -1.52
CA VAL A 10 1.30 -17.94 -2.50
C VAL A 10 1.87 -18.60 -3.76
N TYR A 11 3.06 -18.16 -4.21
CA TYR A 11 3.61 -18.62 -5.50
C TYR A 11 4.25 -20.01 -5.48
N LYS A 12 4.98 -20.38 -4.42
CA LYS A 12 5.91 -21.53 -4.53
C LYS A 12 5.99 -22.45 -3.33
N ARG A 13 5.12 -22.37 -2.33
CA ARG A 13 5.27 -23.08 -1.06
C ARG A 13 6.63 -22.82 -0.40
N GLN A 14 7.12 -21.58 -0.47
CA GLN A 14 8.40 -21.21 0.10
C GLN A 14 8.29 -21.07 1.62
N ILE A 15 9.27 -21.60 2.31
CA ILE A 15 9.47 -21.43 3.76
C ILE A 15 10.45 -20.30 3.96
N PHE A 16 10.09 -19.31 4.77
CA PHE A 16 10.96 -18.18 5.12
C PHE A 16 11.56 -18.43 6.52
N ILE A 17 12.79 -18.91 6.56
CA ILE A 17 13.51 -19.17 7.81
C ILE A 17 13.63 -17.86 8.60
N GLY A 18 13.37 -17.93 9.92
CA GLY A 18 13.39 -16.77 10.80
C GLY A 18 12.16 -15.85 10.70
N ASN A 19 11.16 -16.20 9.89
CA ASN A 19 9.89 -15.49 9.89
C ASN A 19 9.06 -15.93 11.12
N PRO A 20 8.65 -15.00 11.99
CA PRO A 20 7.92 -15.32 13.21
C PRO A 20 6.47 -15.75 12.96
N ASP A 21 5.97 -15.61 11.73
CA ASP A 21 4.58 -15.93 11.38
C ASP A 21 4.49 -16.35 9.91
N MET A 22 4.15 -17.61 9.66
CA MET A 22 4.04 -18.22 8.34
C MET A 22 2.58 -18.42 7.88
N ARG A 23 1.62 -17.84 8.58
CA ARG A 23 0.22 -17.90 8.14
C ARG A 23 0.02 -17.18 6.82
N ARG A 24 -0.96 -17.64 6.05
CA ARG A 24 -1.36 -16.96 4.80
C ARG A 24 -1.91 -15.57 5.10
N LEU A 25 -1.52 -14.57 4.31
CA LEU A 25 -1.94 -13.18 4.51
C LEU A 25 -3.33 -12.89 3.95
N PHE A 26 -3.67 -13.45 2.78
CA PHE A 26 -4.86 -13.07 2.02
C PHE A 26 -5.91 -14.18 1.91
N LEU A 27 -5.55 -15.38 2.29
CA LEU A 27 -6.42 -16.55 2.18
C LEU A 27 -6.72 -17.11 3.57
N ASN A 28 -7.88 -17.74 3.71
CA ASN A 28 -8.20 -18.48 4.91
C ASN A 28 -7.19 -19.61 5.14
N ILE A 29 -7.02 -20.01 6.39
CA ILE A 29 -6.04 -21.03 6.76
C ILE A 29 -6.36 -22.41 6.14
N ASP A 30 -7.64 -22.69 5.97
CA ASP A 30 -8.19 -23.91 5.40
C ASP A 30 -8.27 -23.90 3.88
N TRP A 31 -7.83 -22.81 3.23
CA TRP A 31 -7.84 -22.71 1.77
C TRP A 31 -6.99 -23.80 1.12
N VAL A 32 -7.60 -24.54 0.22
CA VAL A 32 -6.93 -25.64 -0.50
C VAL A 32 -6.16 -25.10 -1.70
N GLY A 33 -4.86 -25.43 -1.77
CA GLY A 33 -4.01 -25.06 -2.90
C GLY A 33 -3.39 -23.66 -2.82
N TYR A 34 -2.81 -23.22 -3.93
CA TYR A 34 -2.08 -21.96 -4.09
C TYR A 34 -2.55 -21.22 -5.34
N PRO A 35 -3.47 -20.26 -5.25
CA PRO A 35 -4.17 -19.63 -6.38
C PRO A 35 -3.29 -19.00 -7.45
N LEU A 36 -2.09 -18.53 -7.07
CA LEU A 36 -1.17 -17.89 -8.02
C LEU A 36 -0.23 -18.88 -8.73
N ARG A 37 -0.41 -20.18 -8.50
CA ARG A 37 0.33 -21.21 -9.26
C ARG A 37 -0.41 -21.53 -10.56
N LYS A 38 0.36 -21.84 -11.61
CA LYS A 38 -0.20 -22.21 -12.92
C LYS A 38 -0.91 -23.56 -12.93
N ASP A 39 -0.57 -24.43 -11.96
CA ASP A 39 -1.17 -25.74 -11.75
C ASP A 39 -2.34 -25.71 -10.75
N TYR A 40 -2.83 -24.51 -10.39
CA TYR A 40 -3.96 -24.36 -9.48
C TYR A 40 -5.28 -24.62 -10.20
N ASP A 41 -6.08 -25.50 -9.64
CA ASP A 41 -7.45 -25.76 -10.08
C ASP A 41 -8.41 -24.81 -9.32
N GLU A 42 -9.18 -24.04 -10.07
CA GLU A 42 -10.16 -23.06 -9.55
C GLU A 42 -11.52 -23.69 -9.25
N ASP A 43 -11.58 -24.97 -8.84
CA ASP A 43 -12.84 -25.59 -8.48
C ASP A 43 -13.46 -24.89 -7.24
N PRO A 44 -14.61 -24.22 -7.38
CA PRO A 44 -15.30 -23.55 -6.27
C PRO A 44 -15.71 -24.50 -5.15
N ALA A 45 -15.86 -25.79 -5.42
CA ALA A 45 -16.21 -26.78 -4.42
C ALA A 45 -15.08 -27.05 -3.41
N LEU A 46 -13.82 -26.82 -3.82
CA LEU A 46 -12.66 -26.99 -2.93
C LEU A 46 -12.50 -25.84 -1.94
N ASN A 47 -12.91 -24.64 -2.36
CA ASN A 47 -12.75 -23.42 -1.57
C ASN A 47 -14.03 -22.58 -1.61
N PRO A 48 -15.10 -23.02 -0.93
CA PRO A 48 -16.34 -22.26 -0.87
C PRO A 48 -16.11 -20.94 -0.16
N VAL A 49 -16.36 -19.82 -0.85
CA VAL A 49 -16.26 -18.49 -0.28
C VAL A 49 -17.49 -18.23 0.58
N SER A 50 -17.30 -18.14 1.89
CA SER A 50 -18.33 -17.73 2.84
C SER A 50 -17.77 -16.67 3.77
N ILE A 51 -18.53 -15.59 3.96
CA ILE A 51 -18.19 -14.52 4.92
C ILE A 51 -18.10 -15.06 6.35
N GLU A 52 -18.84 -16.14 6.65
CA GLU A 52 -18.84 -16.77 7.97
C GLU A 52 -17.57 -17.62 8.23
N ASN A 53 -16.81 -17.96 7.19
CA ASN A 53 -15.62 -18.81 7.26
C ASN A 53 -14.30 -18.02 7.32
N GLU A 54 -14.31 -16.77 7.77
CA GLU A 54 -13.09 -16.01 8.03
C GLU A 54 -12.31 -16.61 9.21
N ARG A 55 -11.76 -17.82 9.03
CA ARG A 55 -10.96 -18.49 10.05
C ARG A 55 -9.50 -18.15 9.87
N GLN A 56 -8.98 -17.41 10.81
CA GLN A 56 -7.55 -17.31 11.00
C GLN A 56 -7.13 -18.16 12.18
N SER A 57 -6.03 -18.90 12.04
CA SER A 57 -5.51 -19.73 13.12
C SER A 57 -5.05 -18.87 14.30
N ASP A 58 -5.34 -19.32 15.51
CA ASP A 58 -4.79 -18.74 16.74
C ASP A 58 -3.35 -19.19 17.00
N THR A 59 -2.85 -20.12 16.19
CA THR A 59 -1.45 -20.57 16.20
C THR A 59 -0.75 -20.21 14.90
N THR A 60 0.56 -20.01 14.97
CA THR A 60 1.44 -19.80 13.81
C THR A 60 2.64 -20.72 13.87
N ASP A 61 3.13 -21.13 12.70
CA ASP A 61 4.36 -21.90 12.60
C ASP A 61 5.55 -20.95 12.39
N THR A 62 6.60 -21.16 13.15
CA THR A 62 7.90 -20.52 12.95
C THR A 62 8.92 -21.56 12.56
N TYR A 63 9.85 -21.20 11.68
CA TYR A 63 10.92 -22.06 11.21
C TYR A 63 12.25 -21.44 11.62
N ILE A 64 13.03 -22.19 12.41
CA ILE A 64 14.31 -21.75 12.95
C ILE A 64 15.40 -22.63 12.33
N GLU A 65 16.43 -22.02 11.76
CA GLU A 65 17.63 -22.73 11.31
C GLU A 65 18.53 -23.00 12.51
N LEU A 66 18.83 -24.28 12.74
CA LEU A 66 19.75 -24.71 13.77
C LEU A 66 21.20 -24.59 13.31
N PRO A 67 22.20 -24.57 14.23
CA PRO A 67 23.61 -24.43 13.87
C PRO A 67 24.15 -25.55 12.96
N ASP A 68 23.46 -26.68 12.89
CA ASP A 68 23.78 -27.81 12.01
C ASP A 68 23.19 -27.69 10.60
N GLY A 69 22.47 -26.55 10.30
CA GLY A 69 21.80 -26.32 9.03
C GLY A 69 20.45 -27.01 8.89
N THR A 70 19.97 -27.72 9.92
CA THR A 70 18.59 -28.25 9.92
C THR A 70 17.58 -27.18 10.25
N VAL A 71 16.35 -27.34 9.76
CA VAL A 71 15.25 -26.40 9.99
C VAL A 71 14.24 -27.03 10.93
N GLU A 72 14.10 -26.45 12.12
CA GLU A 72 13.10 -26.86 13.10
C GLU A 72 11.82 -26.05 12.93
N LYS A 73 10.69 -26.75 12.88
CA LYS A 73 9.36 -26.14 12.89
C LYS A 73 8.87 -26.05 14.32
N LYS A 74 8.46 -24.83 14.74
CA LYS A 74 7.86 -24.57 16.05
C LYS A 74 6.51 -23.90 15.87
N THR A 75 5.45 -24.50 16.41
CA THR A 75 4.10 -23.90 16.46
C THR A 75 3.99 -23.08 17.75
N VAL A 76 3.57 -21.83 17.64
CA VAL A 76 3.39 -20.91 18.75
C VAL A 76 2.02 -20.25 18.69
N ASP A 77 1.44 -19.95 19.86
CA ASP A 77 0.18 -19.22 19.93
C ASP A 77 0.33 -17.76 19.48
N VAL A 78 -0.65 -17.26 18.74
CA VAL A 78 -0.69 -15.85 18.31
C VAL A 78 -0.88 -14.94 19.51
N PHE A 79 -1.81 -15.29 20.40
CA PHE A 79 -2.04 -14.62 21.67
C PHE A 79 -1.80 -15.57 22.84
N LYS A 80 -1.54 -15.01 24.01
CA LYS A 80 -1.36 -15.83 25.22
C LYS A 80 -2.73 -16.21 25.77
N PRO A 81 -2.85 -17.39 26.42
CA PRO A 81 -4.05 -17.72 27.18
C PRO A 81 -4.35 -16.65 28.24
N GLY A 82 -5.56 -16.10 28.21
CA GLY A 82 -5.99 -15.05 29.13
C GLY A 82 -5.81 -13.61 28.62
N ASP A 83 -5.22 -13.41 27.45
CA ASP A 83 -5.18 -12.09 26.83
C ASP A 83 -6.62 -11.60 26.50
N PHE A 84 -6.88 -10.34 26.79
CA PHE A 84 -8.12 -9.70 26.37
C PHE A 84 -7.98 -9.19 24.94
N VAL A 85 -8.63 -9.85 23.98
CA VAL A 85 -8.49 -9.57 22.56
C VAL A 85 -9.67 -8.77 22.04
N VAL A 86 -9.39 -7.60 21.46
CA VAL A 86 -10.37 -6.70 20.82
C VAL A 86 -10.18 -6.73 19.31
N ASN A 87 -11.29 -6.74 18.56
CA ASN A 87 -11.28 -6.55 17.10
C ASN A 87 -11.48 -5.09 16.75
N ILE A 88 -10.57 -4.55 15.94
CA ILE A 88 -10.65 -3.21 15.34
C ILE A 88 -10.76 -3.37 13.82
N GLY A 89 -11.92 -3.03 13.27
CA GLY A 89 -12.25 -3.28 11.87
C GLY A 89 -12.99 -4.61 11.65
N PRO A 90 -13.29 -4.98 10.39
CA PRO A 90 -12.81 -4.45 9.10
C PRO A 90 -13.30 -3.04 8.75
N GLN A 91 -14.45 -2.59 9.28
CA GLN A 91 -14.91 -1.22 9.16
C GLN A 91 -14.73 -0.51 10.51
N HIS A 92 -13.80 0.44 10.55
CA HIS A 92 -13.52 1.26 11.73
C HIS A 92 -12.94 2.60 11.28
N PRO A 93 -13.35 3.75 11.86
CA PRO A 93 -12.84 5.06 11.45
C PRO A 93 -11.31 5.18 11.50
N ALA A 94 -10.67 4.59 12.50
CA ALA A 94 -9.22 4.64 12.69
C ALA A 94 -8.40 3.85 11.65
N THR A 95 -9.01 2.97 10.86
CA THR A 95 -8.30 2.20 9.83
C THR A 95 -8.29 2.87 8.47
N HIS A 96 -9.04 3.95 8.28
CA HIS A 96 -9.18 4.71 7.02
C HIS A 96 -9.49 3.85 5.79
N GLY A 97 -10.10 2.68 6.00
CA GLY A 97 -10.41 1.72 4.95
C GLY A 97 -10.85 0.38 5.53
N VAL A 98 -10.63 -0.70 4.79
CA VAL A 98 -11.07 -2.04 5.16
C VAL A 98 -9.87 -2.84 5.64
N LEU A 99 -9.55 -2.71 6.92
CA LEU A 99 -8.45 -3.39 7.59
C LEU A 99 -8.93 -3.86 8.97
N ARG A 100 -8.59 -5.09 9.35
CA ARG A 100 -8.92 -5.64 10.66
C ARG A 100 -7.66 -5.90 11.47
N PHE A 101 -7.70 -5.51 12.72
CA PHE A 101 -6.71 -5.89 13.72
C PHE A 101 -7.38 -6.71 14.82
N ARG A 102 -6.77 -7.83 15.20
CA ARG A 102 -7.00 -8.44 16.50
C ARG A 102 -5.91 -7.92 17.44
N THR A 103 -6.32 -7.26 18.51
CA THR A 103 -5.38 -6.56 19.39
C THR A 103 -5.54 -7.07 20.81
N ALA A 104 -4.49 -7.68 21.37
CA ALA A 104 -4.43 -8.01 22.78
C ALA A 104 -4.11 -6.74 23.56
N VAL A 105 -4.96 -6.41 24.53
CA VAL A 105 -4.85 -5.20 25.35
C VAL A 105 -4.84 -5.52 26.84
N ASP A 106 -4.19 -4.66 27.61
CA ASP A 106 -4.20 -4.64 29.07
C ASP A 106 -4.55 -3.21 29.51
N GLY A 107 -5.85 -2.98 29.78
CA GLY A 107 -6.39 -1.63 29.87
C GLY A 107 -6.25 -0.89 28.54
N GLU A 108 -5.51 0.21 28.53
CA GLU A 108 -5.21 1.00 27.32
C GLU A 108 -3.87 0.63 26.65
N GLU A 109 -3.12 -0.28 27.25
CA GLU A 109 -1.82 -0.71 26.73
C GLU A 109 -2.00 -1.83 25.70
N ILE A 110 -1.45 -1.63 24.49
CA ILE A 110 -1.41 -2.64 23.44
C ILE A 110 -0.26 -3.60 23.70
N LYS A 111 -0.58 -4.88 23.95
CA LYS A 111 0.42 -5.94 24.16
C LYS A 111 0.86 -6.60 22.85
N LYS A 112 -0.10 -6.85 21.96
CA LYS A 112 0.16 -7.50 20.66
C LYS A 112 -0.92 -7.16 19.65
N ILE A 113 -0.51 -7.03 18.39
CA ILE A 113 -1.43 -6.84 17.27
C ILE A 113 -1.25 -7.97 16.27
N ASP A 114 -2.36 -8.53 15.82
CA ASP A 114 -2.46 -9.48 14.72
C ASP A 114 -3.26 -8.87 13.59
N VAL A 115 -2.64 -8.70 12.41
CA VAL A 115 -3.17 -7.92 11.30
C VAL A 115 -3.83 -8.83 10.29
N TYR A 116 -5.08 -8.56 9.96
CA TYR A 116 -5.86 -9.22 8.93
C TYR A 116 -5.92 -8.38 7.67
N MET A 117 -5.25 -8.84 6.64
CA MET A 117 -5.29 -8.25 5.30
C MET A 117 -6.20 -9.11 4.40
N GLY A 118 -6.58 -8.56 3.26
CA GLY A 118 -7.28 -9.31 2.22
C GLY A 118 -8.69 -8.84 1.90
N TYR A 119 -9.33 -8.04 2.74
CA TYR A 119 -10.70 -7.57 2.50
C TYR A 119 -10.87 -6.79 1.19
N ILE A 120 -9.82 -6.13 0.71
CA ILE A 120 -9.80 -5.43 -0.57
C ILE A 120 -8.91 -6.12 -1.62
N HIS A 121 -8.55 -7.38 -1.39
CA HIS A 121 -7.81 -8.17 -2.36
C HIS A 121 -8.71 -8.49 -3.56
N ARG A 122 -8.25 -8.16 -4.75
CA ARG A 122 -9.01 -8.30 -6.01
C ARG A 122 -8.39 -9.28 -7.00
N GLY A 123 -7.39 -10.04 -6.59
CA GLY A 123 -6.67 -10.98 -7.46
C GLY A 123 -5.94 -10.30 -8.62
N VAL A 124 -5.37 -9.11 -8.40
CA VAL A 124 -4.73 -8.30 -9.45
C VAL A 124 -3.65 -9.08 -10.18
N GLU A 125 -2.83 -9.84 -9.46
CA GLU A 125 -1.76 -10.65 -10.04
C GLU A 125 -2.32 -11.71 -11.00
N LYS A 126 -3.43 -12.38 -10.62
CA LYS A 126 -4.07 -13.37 -11.46
C LYS A 126 -4.74 -12.75 -12.68
N LEU A 127 -5.39 -11.61 -12.51
CA LEU A 127 -5.99 -10.85 -13.61
C LEU A 127 -4.93 -10.40 -14.62
N CYS A 128 -3.76 -9.96 -14.16
CA CYS A 128 -2.66 -9.54 -15.01
C CYS A 128 -2.13 -10.68 -15.90
N GLU A 129 -2.29 -11.96 -15.52
CA GLU A 129 -1.90 -13.09 -16.38
C GLU A 129 -2.75 -13.20 -17.66
N SER A 130 -3.98 -12.70 -17.64
CA SER A 130 -4.92 -12.74 -18.77
C SER A 130 -4.94 -11.47 -19.62
N LEU A 131 -4.19 -10.45 -19.23
CA LEU A 131 -4.19 -9.12 -19.84
C LEU A 131 -2.89 -8.85 -20.60
N THR A 132 -2.95 -7.94 -21.58
CA THR A 132 -1.73 -7.37 -22.19
C THR A 132 -1.07 -6.37 -21.25
N TYR A 133 0.23 -6.16 -21.40
CA TYR A 133 0.97 -5.21 -20.56
C TYR A 133 0.34 -3.80 -20.51
N PRO A 134 -0.09 -3.17 -21.62
CA PRO A 134 -0.79 -1.89 -21.53
C PRO A 134 -2.07 -1.92 -20.71
N GLN A 135 -2.80 -3.04 -20.74
CA GLN A 135 -4.05 -3.17 -19.97
C GLN A 135 -3.79 -3.33 -18.46
N THR A 136 -2.63 -3.85 -18.07
CA THR A 136 -2.29 -4.01 -16.65
C THR A 136 -1.99 -2.68 -15.96
N LEU A 137 -1.63 -1.64 -16.72
CA LEU A 137 -1.32 -0.31 -16.19
C LEU A 137 -2.47 0.27 -15.37
N HIS A 138 -3.71 0.06 -15.80
CA HIS A 138 -4.88 0.58 -15.09
C HIS A 138 -5.07 0.02 -13.66
N TYR A 139 -4.53 -1.17 -13.39
CA TYR A 139 -4.58 -1.72 -12.03
C TYR A 139 -3.59 -1.04 -11.10
N MET A 140 -2.48 -0.54 -11.63
CA MET A 140 -1.42 0.09 -10.85
C MET A 140 -1.88 1.40 -10.21
N ASP A 141 -2.62 2.22 -10.94
CA ASP A 141 -3.22 3.45 -10.40
C ASP A 141 -4.08 3.22 -9.15
N ARG A 142 -4.65 2.02 -9.03
CA ARG A 142 -5.62 1.66 -7.99
C ARG A 142 -5.04 0.84 -6.85
N LEU A 143 -3.74 0.59 -6.85
CA LEU A 143 -3.04 -0.08 -5.73
C LEU A 143 -2.85 0.91 -4.58
N ASP A 144 -2.15 1.99 -4.83
CA ASP A 144 -2.08 3.15 -3.95
C ASP A 144 -2.53 4.38 -4.73
N TYR A 145 -3.83 4.64 -4.71
CA TYR A 145 -4.45 5.69 -5.49
C TYR A 145 -4.09 7.12 -5.03
N PHE A 146 -3.42 7.27 -3.89
CA PHE A 146 -2.87 8.54 -3.43
C PHE A 146 -1.49 8.85 -4.00
N SER A 147 -0.78 7.82 -4.50
CA SER A 147 0.55 7.92 -5.12
C SER A 147 0.61 7.18 -6.46
N ALA A 148 -0.45 7.32 -7.28
CA ALA A 148 -0.69 6.52 -8.47
C ALA A 148 0.45 6.58 -9.50
N HIS A 149 1.04 7.76 -9.74
CA HIS A 149 2.17 7.92 -10.68
C HIS A 149 3.35 7.02 -10.33
N ASN A 150 3.72 6.92 -9.07
CA ASN A 150 4.87 6.11 -8.63
C ASN A 150 4.70 4.63 -8.96
N TYR A 151 3.47 4.09 -8.80
CA TYR A 151 3.17 2.69 -9.13
C TYR A 151 3.12 2.46 -10.64
N HIS A 152 2.51 3.38 -11.37
CA HIS A 152 2.43 3.34 -12.83
C HIS A 152 3.84 3.38 -13.45
N HIS A 153 4.66 4.35 -13.04
CA HIS A 153 6.04 4.49 -13.48
C HIS A 153 6.87 3.24 -13.16
N GLY A 154 6.73 2.67 -11.96
CA GLY A 154 7.42 1.45 -11.56
C GLY A 154 7.14 0.27 -12.49
N LEU A 155 5.88 0.07 -12.89
CA LEU A 155 5.52 -0.97 -13.85
C LEU A 155 6.03 -0.66 -15.25
N CYS A 156 5.93 0.59 -15.73
CA CYS A 156 6.45 1.01 -17.02
C CYS A 156 7.95 0.72 -17.13
N ILE A 157 8.76 1.13 -16.15
CA ILE A 157 10.21 0.85 -16.12
C ILE A 157 10.48 -0.65 -16.15
N THR A 158 9.71 -1.44 -15.41
CA THR A 158 9.90 -2.89 -15.37
C THR A 158 9.68 -3.53 -16.72
N ILE A 159 8.59 -3.16 -17.41
CA ILE A 159 8.26 -3.67 -18.74
C ILE A 159 9.26 -3.17 -19.78
N GLU A 160 9.61 -1.89 -19.78
CA GLU A 160 10.58 -1.28 -20.68
C GLU A 160 11.95 -1.97 -20.57
N LYS A 161 12.42 -2.20 -19.35
CA LYS A 161 13.67 -2.91 -19.10
C LYS A 161 13.62 -4.35 -19.60
N ALA A 162 12.51 -5.04 -19.40
CA ALA A 162 12.34 -6.43 -19.84
C ALA A 162 12.26 -6.54 -21.38
N ALA A 163 11.65 -5.56 -22.03
CA ALA A 163 11.48 -5.52 -23.50
C ALA A 163 12.61 -4.80 -24.25
N GLY A 164 13.57 -4.20 -23.54
CA GLY A 164 14.66 -3.43 -24.15
C GLY A 164 14.18 -2.13 -24.80
N ILE A 165 13.11 -1.50 -24.30
CA ILE A 165 12.55 -0.27 -24.83
C ILE A 165 13.27 0.92 -24.21
N GLU A 166 13.87 1.76 -25.04
CA GLU A 166 14.46 3.03 -24.61
C GLU A 166 13.45 4.17 -24.72
N ILE A 167 13.43 5.04 -23.71
CA ILE A 167 12.57 6.22 -23.67
C ILE A 167 13.40 7.50 -23.78
N SER A 168 12.79 8.56 -24.33
CA SER A 168 13.45 9.85 -24.46
C SER A 168 13.78 10.46 -23.09
N ARG A 169 14.87 11.23 -23.03
CA ARG A 169 15.28 11.94 -21.82
C ARG A 169 14.18 12.86 -21.29
N ARG A 170 13.41 13.49 -22.22
CA ARG A 170 12.29 14.35 -21.86
C ARG A 170 11.21 13.56 -21.09
N ALA A 171 10.80 12.41 -21.60
CA ALA A 171 9.81 11.56 -20.93
C ALA A 171 10.27 11.10 -19.54
N GLN A 172 11.56 10.73 -19.40
CA GLN A 172 12.12 10.36 -18.09
C GLN A 172 12.00 11.50 -17.08
N VAL A 173 12.34 12.73 -17.47
CA VAL A 173 12.24 13.90 -16.59
C VAL A 173 10.81 14.22 -16.24
N ILE A 174 9.88 14.14 -17.19
CA ILE A 174 8.45 14.36 -16.96
C ILE A 174 7.92 13.36 -15.93
N ARG A 175 8.18 12.07 -16.10
CA ARG A 175 7.75 11.04 -15.17
C ARG A 175 8.25 11.32 -13.74
N VAL A 176 9.53 11.66 -13.58
CA VAL A 176 10.10 11.99 -12.25
C VAL A 176 9.43 13.21 -11.65
N MET A 177 9.13 14.25 -12.44
CA MET A 177 8.41 15.42 -11.91
C MET A 177 7.01 15.06 -11.45
N MET A 178 6.29 14.23 -12.20
CA MET A 178 4.95 13.78 -11.82
C MET A 178 4.97 12.86 -10.60
N ASP A 179 5.97 11.98 -10.50
CA ASP A 179 6.19 11.13 -9.32
C ASP A 179 6.39 11.96 -8.05
N GLU A 180 7.23 12.99 -8.10
CA GLU A 180 7.53 13.80 -6.92
C GLU A 180 6.35 14.71 -6.53
N LEU A 181 5.58 15.22 -7.50
CA LEU A 181 4.34 15.92 -7.21
C LEU A 181 3.31 14.97 -6.55
N SER A 182 3.18 13.76 -7.09
CA SER A 182 2.31 12.71 -6.52
C SER A 182 2.73 12.35 -5.09
N ARG A 183 4.04 12.22 -4.86
CA ARG A 183 4.60 11.96 -3.53
C ARG A 183 4.29 13.08 -2.54
N ILE A 184 4.45 14.34 -2.94
CA ILE A 184 4.12 15.49 -2.08
C ILE A 184 2.62 15.50 -1.77
N ALA A 185 1.77 15.25 -2.76
CA ALA A 185 0.32 15.16 -2.56
C ALA A 185 -0.07 14.05 -1.58
N SER A 186 0.57 12.88 -1.69
CA SER A 186 0.39 11.75 -0.77
C SER A 186 0.84 12.10 0.65
N HIS A 187 2.00 12.76 0.80
CA HIS A 187 2.49 13.19 2.11
C HIS A 187 1.58 14.23 2.76
N CYS A 188 1.00 15.15 1.99
CA CYS A 188 0.01 16.10 2.51
C CYS A 188 -1.20 15.37 3.08
N LEU A 189 -1.71 14.36 2.39
CA LEU A 189 -2.81 13.55 2.90
C LEU A 189 -2.42 12.77 4.16
N PHE A 190 -1.26 12.08 4.11
CA PHE A 190 -0.76 11.31 5.25
C PHE A 190 -0.65 12.17 6.53
N ILE A 191 0.02 13.31 6.45
CA ILE A 191 0.18 14.21 7.61
C ILE A 191 -1.18 14.70 8.09
N GLY A 192 -2.07 15.10 7.17
CA GLY A 192 -3.38 15.60 7.53
C GLY A 192 -4.24 14.56 8.27
N THR A 193 -4.32 13.35 7.75
CA THR A 193 -5.10 12.25 8.38
C THR A 193 -4.47 11.78 9.68
N TYR A 194 -3.15 11.67 9.73
CA TYR A 194 -2.43 11.33 10.96
C TYR A 194 -2.68 12.34 12.09
N CYS A 195 -2.59 13.63 11.77
CA CYS A 195 -2.90 14.68 12.75
C CYS A 195 -4.38 14.66 13.18
N MET A 196 -5.28 14.34 12.26
CA MET A 196 -6.72 14.20 12.55
C MET A 196 -6.97 13.06 13.56
N ASP A 197 -6.31 11.93 13.41
CA ASP A 197 -6.41 10.79 14.33
C ASP A 197 -5.90 11.13 15.73
N LEU A 198 -4.91 12.01 15.83
CA LEU A 198 -4.43 12.57 17.09
C LEU A 198 -5.29 13.72 17.64
N GLY A 199 -6.46 14.00 17.03
CA GLY A 199 -7.40 15.04 17.45
C GLY A 199 -7.15 16.42 16.85
N ALA A 200 -6.10 16.61 16.01
CA ALA A 200 -5.78 17.88 15.38
C ALA A 200 -6.44 18.01 13.98
N THR A 201 -7.77 17.92 13.91
CA THR A 201 -8.57 17.91 12.68
C THR A 201 -8.27 19.11 11.76
N THR A 202 -7.97 20.28 12.32
CA THR A 202 -7.64 21.49 11.55
C THR A 202 -6.47 21.26 10.58
N MET A 203 -5.49 20.44 10.96
CA MET A 203 -4.32 20.14 10.12
C MET A 203 -4.70 19.49 8.79
N LEU A 204 -5.75 18.66 8.76
CA LEU A 204 -6.25 18.05 7.52
C LEU A 204 -6.58 19.13 6.47
N PHE A 205 -7.30 20.18 6.85
CA PHE A 205 -7.69 21.25 5.92
C PHE A 205 -6.48 22.03 5.40
N TYR A 206 -5.48 22.27 6.24
CA TYR A 206 -4.26 22.97 5.84
C TYR A 206 -3.43 22.16 4.84
N THR A 207 -3.29 20.87 5.06
CA THR A 207 -2.54 19.99 4.16
C THR A 207 -3.29 19.71 2.86
N LEU A 208 -4.62 19.56 2.90
CA LEU A 208 -5.46 19.40 1.71
C LEU A 208 -5.42 20.64 0.82
N ARG A 209 -5.27 21.85 1.37
CA ARG A 209 -5.12 23.09 0.59
C ARG A 209 -3.91 23.02 -0.37
N VAL A 210 -2.78 22.48 0.08
CA VAL A 210 -1.60 22.30 -0.76
C VAL A 210 -1.81 21.13 -1.74
N ARG A 211 -2.43 20.06 -1.27
CA ARG A 211 -2.76 18.92 -2.11
C ARG A 211 -3.66 19.32 -3.29
N GLU A 212 -4.67 20.16 -3.08
CA GLU A 212 -5.53 20.65 -4.14
C GLU A 212 -4.76 21.40 -5.23
N GLN A 213 -3.81 22.25 -4.86
CA GLN A 213 -2.96 22.94 -5.85
C GLN A 213 -2.17 21.96 -6.72
N ILE A 214 -1.68 20.86 -6.13
CA ILE A 214 -0.99 19.81 -6.88
C ILE A 214 -1.95 19.10 -7.82
N LEU A 215 -3.15 18.77 -7.33
CA LEU A 215 -4.16 18.09 -8.14
C LEU A 215 -4.63 18.95 -9.32
N ASP A 216 -4.71 20.28 -9.17
CA ASP A 216 -5.02 21.20 -10.26
C ASP A 216 -3.94 21.19 -11.34
N ILE A 217 -2.65 21.13 -10.96
CA ILE A 217 -1.54 20.96 -11.90
C ILE A 217 -1.63 19.62 -12.64
N MET A 218 -1.94 18.56 -11.93
CA MET A 218 -2.10 17.22 -12.50
C MET A 218 -3.31 17.16 -13.44
N GLU A 219 -4.44 17.74 -13.05
CA GLU A 219 -5.63 17.78 -13.89
C GLU A 219 -5.39 18.50 -15.22
N LYS A 220 -4.70 19.63 -15.21
CA LYS A 220 -4.29 20.34 -16.42
C LYS A 220 -3.39 19.51 -17.34
N THR A 221 -2.54 18.68 -16.76
CA THR A 221 -1.53 17.90 -17.50
C THR A 221 -2.02 16.51 -17.87
N CYS A 222 -2.67 15.80 -16.95
CA CYS A 222 -3.09 14.41 -17.14
C CYS A 222 -4.58 14.27 -17.46
N GLY A 223 -5.40 15.33 -17.24
CA GLY A 223 -6.84 15.28 -17.40
C GLY A 223 -7.58 14.59 -16.23
N ALA A 224 -6.89 14.25 -15.15
CA ALA A 224 -7.44 13.52 -14.01
C ALA A 224 -6.84 14.04 -12.69
N ARG A 225 -7.53 13.76 -11.58
CA ARG A 225 -7.14 14.18 -10.23
C ARG A 225 -6.69 13.02 -9.32
N MET A 226 -6.89 11.78 -9.73
CA MET A 226 -6.59 10.61 -8.90
C MET A 226 -5.99 9.45 -9.68
N THR A 227 -6.71 8.84 -10.60
CA THR A 227 -6.25 7.74 -11.47
C THR A 227 -5.82 8.33 -12.80
N PHE A 228 -4.53 8.59 -12.93
CA PHE A 228 -4.03 9.47 -13.99
C PHE A 228 -3.86 8.77 -15.33
N ASN A 229 -3.47 7.50 -15.33
CA ASN A 229 -3.14 6.73 -16.54
C ASN A 229 -2.23 7.53 -17.52
N TYR A 230 -1.26 8.23 -16.99
CA TYR A 230 -0.45 9.18 -17.72
C TYR A 230 0.86 8.59 -18.25
N ASP A 231 1.56 7.81 -17.43
CA ASP A 231 2.72 7.07 -17.88
C ASP A 231 2.28 5.93 -18.78
N CYS A 232 2.97 5.71 -19.87
CA CYS A 232 2.72 4.59 -20.78
C CYS A 232 4.03 3.93 -21.18
N ILE A 233 3.97 2.67 -21.58
CA ILE A 233 5.15 1.96 -22.06
C ILE A 233 5.73 2.69 -23.27
N GLY A 234 6.97 3.16 -23.16
CA GLY A 234 7.66 3.94 -24.19
C GLY A 234 7.64 5.45 -23.95
N GLY A 235 6.96 5.96 -22.89
CA GLY A 235 6.96 7.39 -22.58
C GLY A 235 5.81 7.85 -21.71
N VAL A 236 5.20 8.97 -22.07
CA VAL A 236 4.02 9.58 -21.43
C VAL A 236 2.94 9.82 -22.47
N MET A 237 1.67 9.84 -22.04
CA MET A 237 0.50 9.97 -22.93
C MET A 237 0.48 11.29 -23.69
N GLN A 238 0.92 12.37 -23.07
CA GLN A 238 0.97 13.71 -23.65
C GLN A 238 2.07 14.56 -23.00
N ASP A 239 2.44 15.64 -23.65
CA ASP A 239 3.44 16.58 -23.10
C ASP A 239 2.82 17.41 -21.96
N LEU A 240 3.67 18.11 -21.23
CA LEU A 240 3.27 18.99 -20.14
C LEU A 240 2.34 20.10 -20.61
N ALA A 241 1.39 20.49 -19.76
CA ALA A 241 0.60 21.71 -20.01
C ALA A 241 1.51 22.94 -20.17
N PRO A 242 1.10 23.92 -21.00
CA PRO A 242 1.97 25.08 -21.29
C PRO A 242 2.41 25.87 -20.06
N ASP A 243 1.57 25.95 -19.04
CA ASP A 243 1.78 26.66 -17.77
C ASP A 243 2.34 25.77 -16.65
N PHE A 244 2.56 24.48 -16.90
CA PHE A 244 3.00 23.50 -15.90
C PHE A 244 4.23 23.96 -15.10
N VAL A 245 5.26 24.44 -15.79
CA VAL A 245 6.53 24.82 -15.13
C VAL A 245 6.33 26.02 -14.21
N ASP A 246 5.50 26.97 -14.60
CA ASP A 246 5.24 28.18 -13.82
C ASP A 246 4.34 27.86 -12.62
N ASP A 247 3.33 27.02 -12.81
CA ASP A 247 2.47 26.53 -11.72
C ASP A 247 3.31 25.75 -10.67
N VAL A 248 4.20 24.85 -11.10
CA VAL A 248 5.10 24.12 -10.19
C VAL A 248 6.05 25.03 -9.46
N LYS A 249 6.64 26.03 -10.13
CA LYS A 249 7.51 27.01 -9.47
C LYS A 249 6.75 27.82 -8.43
N ALA A 250 5.52 28.25 -8.73
CA ALA A 250 4.68 28.97 -7.78
C ALA A 250 4.33 28.12 -6.55
N LEU A 251 3.97 26.84 -6.76
CA LEU A 251 3.74 25.88 -5.70
C LEU A 251 4.98 25.73 -4.81
N LEU A 252 6.15 25.47 -5.41
CA LEU A 252 7.40 25.26 -4.67
C LEU A 252 7.83 26.50 -3.88
N ALA A 253 7.57 27.70 -4.40
CA ALA A 253 7.84 28.96 -3.69
C ALA A 253 6.95 29.14 -2.45
N ALA A 254 5.71 28.64 -2.48
CA ALA A 254 4.77 28.72 -1.36
C ALA A 254 4.99 27.61 -0.30
N LEU A 255 5.53 26.46 -0.67
CA LEU A 255 5.68 25.29 0.21
C LEU A 255 6.42 25.57 1.53
N PRO A 256 7.56 26.30 1.57
CA PRO A 256 8.27 26.57 2.83
C PRO A 256 7.42 27.32 3.86
N ALA A 257 6.57 28.24 3.40
CA ALA A 257 5.66 28.97 4.27
C ALA A 257 4.57 28.06 4.84
N ASN A 258 4.01 27.19 4.01
CA ASN A 258 3.02 26.19 4.44
C ASN A 258 3.62 25.20 5.46
N ILE A 259 4.82 24.70 5.22
CA ILE A 259 5.53 23.80 6.16
C ILE A 259 5.79 24.50 7.50
N LYS A 260 6.18 25.78 7.48
CA LYS A 260 6.35 26.57 8.70
C LYS A 260 5.04 26.73 9.46
N GLU A 261 3.92 26.91 8.75
CA GLU A 261 2.58 26.96 9.33
C GLU A 261 2.21 25.62 9.98
N TYR A 262 2.45 24.48 9.31
CA TYR A 262 2.20 23.14 9.86
C TYR A 262 3.01 22.89 11.14
N ASN A 263 4.29 23.23 11.11
CA ASN A 263 5.15 23.14 12.30
C ASN A 263 4.64 23.98 13.47
N LYS A 264 4.11 25.17 13.21
CA LYS A 264 3.55 26.04 14.25
C LYS A 264 2.26 25.45 14.85
N ILE A 265 1.39 24.89 14.00
CA ILE A 265 0.08 24.38 14.43
C ILE A 265 0.21 23.04 15.17
N PHE A 266 1.03 22.12 14.66
CA PHE A 266 1.11 20.76 15.16
C PHE A 266 2.42 20.47 15.91
N THR A 267 3.56 20.39 15.23
CA THR A 267 4.85 20.01 15.88
C THR A 267 5.33 20.98 16.93
N GLY A 268 4.91 22.24 16.84
CA GLY A 268 5.15 23.28 17.86
C GLY A 268 4.16 23.24 19.02
N ASN A 269 3.10 22.45 18.95
CA ASN A 269 2.08 22.36 19.99
C ASN A 269 2.61 21.54 21.18
N VAL A 270 2.33 22.01 22.40
CA VAL A 270 2.78 21.35 23.64
C VAL A 270 2.19 19.94 23.76
N ILE A 271 0.91 19.75 23.36
CA ILE A 271 0.23 18.46 23.44
C ILE A 271 0.87 17.44 22.49
N ALA A 272 1.27 17.86 21.28
CA ALA A 272 1.90 16.98 20.30
C ALA A 272 3.36 16.62 20.63
N ARG A 273 3.99 17.35 21.58
CA ARG A 273 5.37 17.11 22.01
C ARG A 273 5.50 16.16 23.19
N ASN A 274 4.43 15.97 23.95
CA ASN A 274 4.37 15.09 25.12
C ASN A 274 3.80 13.72 24.72
#